data_19361c28f3ddf21d70960f62d48f9506
#
_entry.id   19361c28f3ddf21d70960f62d48f9506
#
_cell.length_a   1.000
_cell.length_b   1.000
_cell.length_c   1.000
_cell.angle_alpha   90.00
_cell.angle_beta   90.00
_cell.angle_gamma   90.00
#
_symmetry.space_group_name_H-M   'P 1'
#
loop_
_entity.id
_entity.type
_entity.pdbx_description
1 polymer ?
#
loop_
_entity_poly.entity_id
_entity_poly.type
_entity_poly.pdbx_seq_one_letter_code
_entity_poly.pdbx_strand_id
1 'polypeptide(L)'
;MNWRKSIQNLFLAIGIVALVAMCHSLGFQEIIAQIKQTGLWLVPILGVWAAGYVLNTMSYKLIIDTPEKSKVPFIILYKITVSTFAINNATPMGLAGGEPYKIMAMSPLIGKKKAASSVILFSMMHFTAHFIFWMLSALLAVFLIPMDCTLAAVLTATFAICLTLTILTFKGQQSGMISKTLKLLQKMPLIRKPVARIAEERRETIETIDEQIASLHKHSKTRFYITL
;
A
#
# COMPACT_ATOMS: atom_id res chain seq x y z
N MET A 1 1.35 28.56 14.12
CA MET A 1 2.37 28.09 13.16
C MET A 1 2.01 26.67 12.74
N ASN A 2 1.69 26.45 11.46
CA ASN A 2 1.07 25.21 10.98
C ASN A 2 2.09 24.04 10.93
N TRP A 3 2.34 23.41 12.07
CA TRP A 3 3.18 22.20 12.22
C TRP A 3 2.98 21.17 11.09
N ARG A 4 1.72 20.94 10.66
CA ARG A 4 1.41 20.02 9.56
C ARG A 4 2.00 20.46 8.21
N LYS A 5 1.94 21.75 7.88
CA LYS A 5 2.55 22.28 6.65
C LYS A 5 4.08 22.21 6.70
N SER A 6 4.68 22.46 7.86
CA SER A 6 6.13 22.34 8.03
C SER A 6 6.63 20.92 7.84
N ILE A 7 5.93 19.92 8.37
CA ILE A 7 6.26 18.50 8.15
C ILE A 7 6.11 18.11 6.66
N GLN A 8 5.04 18.54 6.01
CA GLN A 8 4.84 18.26 4.57
C GLN A 8 5.94 18.88 3.72
N ASN A 9 6.32 20.13 4.01
CA ASN A 9 7.40 20.81 3.31
C ASN A 9 8.76 20.14 3.56
N LEU A 10 8.99 19.65 4.79
CA LEU A 10 10.21 18.90 5.13
C LEU A 10 10.31 17.60 4.32
N PHE A 11 9.24 16.80 4.28
CA PHE A 11 9.23 15.56 3.47
C PHE A 11 9.38 15.83 1.98
N LEU A 12 8.76 16.90 1.46
CA LEU A 12 8.94 17.32 0.08
C LEU A 12 10.39 17.72 -0.19
N ALA A 13 11.00 18.52 0.70
CA ALA A 13 12.38 18.93 0.57
C ALA A 13 13.33 17.71 0.59
N ILE A 14 13.13 16.77 1.51
CA ILE A 14 13.92 15.51 1.56
C ILE A 14 13.75 14.72 0.25
N GLY A 15 12.54 14.59 -0.26
CA GLY A 15 12.28 13.91 -1.54
C GLY A 15 12.98 14.57 -2.73
N ILE A 16 12.94 15.91 -2.81
CA ILE A 16 13.64 16.67 -3.86
C ILE A 16 15.18 16.50 -3.73
N VAL A 17 15.71 16.61 -2.54
CA VAL A 17 17.15 16.43 -2.29
C VAL A 17 17.58 15.01 -2.66
N ALA A 18 16.82 13.98 -2.26
CA ALA A 18 17.09 12.60 -2.62
C ALA A 18 17.05 12.38 -4.14
N LEU A 19 16.07 12.96 -4.83
CA LEU A 19 15.96 12.87 -6.30
C LEU A 19 17.15 13.54 -6.98
N VAL A 20 17.53 14.75 -6.56
CA VAL A 20 18.70 15.46 -7.10
C VAL A 20 19.98 14.68 -6.85
N ALA A 21 20.16 14.14 -5.64
CA ALA A 21 21.31 13.31 -5.31
C ALA A 21 21.37 12.05 -6.18
N MET A 22 20.26 11.36 -6.42
CA MET A 22 20.18 10.22 -7.34
C MET A 22 20.53 10.63 -8.78
N CYS A 23 19.93 11.70 -9.29
CA CYS A 23 20.26 12.19 -10.64
C CYS A 23 21.73 12.57 -10.79
N HIS A 24 22.31 13.14 -9.75
CA HIS A 24 23.73 13.49 -9.74
C HIS A 24 24.63 12.23 -9.69
N SER A 25 24.27 11.24 -8.88
CA SER A 25 25.05 9.99 -8.74
C SER A 25 24.97 9.10 -10.00
N LEU A 26 23.84 9.09 -10.69
CA LEU A 26 23.66 8.34 -11.94
C LEU A 26 24.26 9.07 -13.16
N GLY A 27 24.47 10.38 -13.08
CA GLY A 27 24.93 11.19 -14.20
C GLY A 27 23.78 11.60 -15.14
N PHE A 28 23.58 12.90 -15.30
CA PHE A 28 22.48 13.43 -16.12
C PHE A 28 22.56 13.00 -17.58
N GLN A 29 23.80 12.89 -18.12
CA GLN A 29 24.04 12.44 -19.49
C GLN A 29 23.66 10.97 -19.68
N GLU A 30 23.94 10.13 -18.69
CA GLU A 30 23.59 8.71 -18.71
C GLU A 30 22.07 8.51 -18.70
N ILE A 31 21.35 9.27 -17.88
CA ILE A 31 19.89 9.24 -17.82
C ILE A 31 19.29 9.61 -19.19
N ILE A 32 19.78 10.68 -19.82
CA ILE A 32 19.33 11.10 -21.15
C ILE A 32 19.67 10.05 -22.22
N ALA A 33 20.84 9.44 -22.14
CA ALA A 33 21.24 8.39 -23.07
C ALA A 33 20.31 7.17 -22.95
N GLN A 34 19.97 6.73 -21.75
CA GLN A 34 19.05 5.62 -21.51
C GLN A 34 17.63 5.93 -21.99
N ILE A 35 17.13 7.16 -21.79
CA ILE A 35 15.84 7.59 -22.32
C ILE A 35 15.83 7.57 -23.85
N LYS A 36 16.89 8.06 -24.49
CA LYS A 36 17.03 8.01 -25.94
C LYS A 36 17.14 6.58 -26.49
N GLN A 37 17.87 5.70 -25.79
CA GLN A 37 17.97 4.30 -26.17
C GLN A 37 16.63 3.55 -26.02
N THR A 38 15.83 3.87 -25.00
CA THR A 38 14.49 3.32 -24.83
C THR A 38 13.55 3.77 -25.96
N GLY A 39 13.73 5.00 -26.50
CA GLY A 39 13.04 5.51 -27.66
C GLY A 39 11.51 5.38 -27.54
N LEU A 40 10.87 4.87 -28.61
CA LEU A 40 9.41 4.72 -28.67
C LEU A 40 8.84 3.72 -27.66
N TRP A 41 9.64 2.81 -27.10
CA TRP A 41 9.20 1.89 -26.06
C TRP A 41 8.83 2.59 -24.75
N LEU A 42 9.25 3.83 -24.56
CA LEU A 42 8.84 4.63 -23.40
C LEU A 42 7.32 4.84 -23.35
N VAL A 43 6.67 5.00 -24.52
CA VAL A 43 5.21 5.24 -24.62
C VAL A 43 4.39 4.06 -24.07
N PRO A 44 4.58 2.81 -24.55
CA PRO A 44 3.86 1.67 -23.97
C PRO A 44 4.21 1.42 -22.50
N ILE A 45 5.45 1.66 -22.05
CA ILE A 45 5.83 1.54 -20.65
C ILE A 45 5.02 2.52 -19.79
N LEU A 46 4.97 3.80 -20.17
CA LEU A 46 4.16 4.80 -19.47
C LEU A 46 2.66 4.49 -19.55
N GLY A 47 2.20 3.93 -20.69
CA GLY A 47 0.82 3.51 -20.88
C GLY A 47 0.41 2.40 -19.92
N VAL A 48 1.25 1.39 -19.73
CA VAL A 48 1.01 0.30 -18.76
C VAL A 48 0.94 0.85 -17.32
N TRP A 49 1.86 1.75 -16.95
CA TRP A 49 1.82 2.41 -15.65
C TRP A 49 0.55 3.22 -15.45
N ALA A 50 0.15 4.02 -16.45
CA ALA A 50 -1.09 4.81 -16.39
C ALA A 50 -2.32 3.90 -16.22
N ALA A 51 -2.41 2.79 -16.98
CA ALA A 51 -3.46 1.80 -16.85
C ALA A 51 -3.46 1.16 -15.45
N GLY A 52 -2.29 0.81 -14.91
CA GLY A 52 -2.14 0.30 -13.56
C GLY A 52 -2.68 1.26 -12.50
N TYR A 53 -2.42 2.57 -12.62
CA TYR A 53 -2.99 3.56 -11.71
C TYR A 53 -4.51 3.71 -11.85
N VAL A 54 -5.05 3.56 -13.06
CA VAL A 54 -6.51 3.54 -13.27
C VAL A 54 -7.12 2.35 -12.55
N LEU A 55 -6.60 1.13 -12.75
CA LEU A 55 -7.08 -0.08 -12.06
C LEU A 55 -6.97 0.03 -10.54
N ASN A 56 -5.85 0.55 -10.05
CA ASN A 56 -5.61 0.78 -8.62
C ASN A 56 -6.63 1.76 -8.02
N THR A 57 -6.96 2.83 -8.76
CA THR A 57 -7.99 3.81 -8.38
C THR A 57 -9.37 3.20 -8.39
N MET A 58 -9.70 2.36 -9.38
CA MET A 58 -10.97 1.63 -9.45
C MET A 58 -11.13 0.68 -8.27
N SER A 59 -10.09 -0.07 -7.94
CA SER A 59 -10.06 -0.96 -6.77
C SER A 59 -10.32 -0.18 -5.47
N TYR A 60 -9.64 0.95 -5.27
CA TYR A 60 -9.87 1.79 -4.10
C TYR A 60 -11.29 2.38 -4.08
N LYS A 61 -11.80 2.80 -5.24
CA LYS A 61 -13.18 3.29 -5.37
C LYS A 61 -14.21 2.24 -4.97
N LEU A 62 -14.03 0.98 -5.35
CA LEU A 62 -14.91 -0.12 -4.97
C LEU A 62 -14.93 -0.35 -3.45
N ILE A 63 -13.83 -0.08 -2.74
CA ILE A 63 -13.76 -0.17 -1.27
C ILE A 63 -14.55 0.96 -0.61
N ILE A 64 -14.45 2.20 -1.11
CA ILE A 64 -15.11 3.35 -0.49
C ILE A 64 -16.58 3.51 -0.89
N ASP A 65 -16.99 2.96 -2.04
CA ASP A 65 -18.37 2.98 -2.53
C ASP A 65 -19.20 1.95 -1.74
N THR A 66 -19.68 2.34 -0.56
CA THR A 66 -20.74 1.65 0.17
C THR A 66 -22.10 1.96 -0.47
N PRO A 67 -23.24 1.29 -0.07
CA PRO A 67 -24.59 1.53 -0.65
C PRO A 67 -25.01 2.99 -0.70
N GLU A 68 -24.53 3.81 0.22
CA GLU A 68 -24.51 5.26 0.09
C GLU A 68 -23.36 5.64 -0.85
N LYS A 69 -23.65 5.83 -2.13
CA LYS A 69 -22.69 6.18 -3.18
C LYS A 69 -21.68 7.20 -2.67
N SER A 70 -20.40 6.85 -2.72
CA SER A 70 -19.32 7.80 -2.48
C SER A 70 -19.47 8.93 -3.51
N LYS A 71 -19.66 10.16 -3.04
CA LYS A 71 -19.77 11.36 -3.87
C LYS A 71 -18.40 11.79 -4.42
N VAL A 72 -17.34 11.00 -4.23
CA VAL A 72 -15.99 11.37 -4.65
C VAL A 72 -15.81 11.09 -6.14
N PRO A 73 -15.56 12.11 -6.97
CA PRO A 73 -15.30 11.95 -8.40
C PRO A 73 -14.05 11.10 -8.64
N PHE A 74 -14.10 10.24 -9.66
CA PHE A 74 -12.98 9.35 -10.02
C PHE A 74 -11.67 10.10 -10.25
N ILE A 75 -11.73 11.26 -10.91
CA ILE A 75 -10.54 12.06 -11.22
C ILE A 75 -9.82 12.58 -9.94
N ILE A 76 -10.58 12.88 -8.88
CA ILE A 76 -10.01 13.29 -7.59
C ILE A 76 -9.31 12.10 -6.94
N LEU A 77 -9.96 10.91 -6.95
CA LEU A 77 -9.36 9.67 -6.45
C LEU A 77 -8.09 9.32 -7.22
N TYR A 78 -8.12 9.43 -8.54
CA TYR A 78 -6.97 9.18 -9.40
C TYR A 78 -5.79 10.10 -9.05
N LYS A 79 -6.03 11.41 -8.93
CA LYS A 79 -5.00 12.37 -8.51
C LYS A 79 -4.42 12.01 -7.14
N ILE A 80 -5.26 11.68 -6.16
CA ILE A 80 -4.82 11.28 -4.82
C ILE A 80 -4.00 9.98 -4.89
N THR A 81 -4.44 9.00 -5.68
CA THR A 81 -3.72 7.73 -5.85
C THR A 81 -2.34 7.93 -6.47
N VAL A 82 -2.24 8.66 -7.57
CA VAL A 82 -0.95 8.96 -8.23
C VAL A 82 -0.03 9.74 -7.28
N SER A 83 -0.56 10.75 -6.57
CA SER A 83 0.22 11.50 -5.58
C SER A 83 0.70 10.63 -4.42
N THR A 84 -0.12 9.67 -3.98
CA THR A 84 0.26 8.68 -2.95
C THR A 84 1.47 7.86 -3.39
N PHE A 85 1.46 7.34 -4.62
CA PHE A 85 2.58 6.59 -5.17
C PHE A 85 3.83 7.46 -5.36
N ALA A 86 3.66 8.69 -5.84
CA ALA A 86 4.77 9.63 -5.99
C ALA A 86 5.46 9.89 -4.63
N ILE A 87 4.67 10.12 -3.57
CA ILE A 87 5.20 10.34 -2.22
C ILE A 87 5.86 9.07 -1.69
N ASN A 88 5.28 7.89 -1.90
CA ASN A 88 5.91 6.63 -1.48
C ASN A 88 7.27 6.43 -2.13
N ASN A 89 7.41 6.73 -3.42
CA ASN A 89 8.70 6.63 -4.14
C ASN A 89 9.71 7.72 -3.73
N ALA A 90 9.22 8.89 -3.31
CA ALA A 90 10.08 10.00 -2.88
C ALA A 90 10.51 9.91 -1.41
N THR A 91 9.88 9.05 -0.61
CA THR A 91 10.24 8.89 0.81
C THR A 91 11.16 7.70 1.02
N PRO A 92 12.21 7.83 1.87
CA PRO A 92 13.03 6.70 2.28
C PRO A 92 12.12 5.62 2.90
N MET A 93 12.33 4.36 2.56
CA MET A 93 11.51 3.18 2.92
C MET A 93 10.28 2.89 2.05
N GLY A 94 9.95 3.69 1.02
CA GLY A 94 8.97 3.33 0.00
C GLY A 94 7.50 3.16 0.43
N LEU A 95 7.19 3.17 1.73
CA LEU A 95 5.85 2.85 2.25
C LEU A 95 5.37 3.81 3.34
N ALA A 96 6.21 4.73 3.83
CA ALA A 96 5.89 5.47 5.04
C ALA A 96 5.16 6.81 4.82
N GLY A 97 5.15 7.36 3.60
CA GLY A 97 4.66 8.72 3.34
C GLY A 97 3.30 8.78 2.63
N GLY A 98 3.02 7.87 1.74
CA GLY A 98 1.85 7.91 0.87
C GLY A 98 0.55 7.57 1.58
N GLU A 99 0.51 6.55 2.43
CA GLU A 99 -0.69 6.17 3.17
C GLU A 99 -1.18 7.28 4.12
N PRO A 100 -0.33 7.90 4.96
CA PRO A 100 -0.73 9.06 5.74
C PRO A 100 -1.23 10.23 4.89
N TYR A 101 -0.58 10.49 3.75
CA TYR A 101 -1.04 11.51 2.80
C TYR A 101 -2.43 11.15 2.26
N LYS A 102 -2.66 9.90 1.82
CA LYS A 102 -3.95 9.43 1.31
C LYS A 102 -5.05 9.58 2.35
N ILE A 103 -4.79 9.21 3.61
CA ILE A 103 -5.73 9.40 4.73
C ILE A 103 -6.05 10.90 4.91
N MET A 104 -5.04 11.77 4.88
CA MET A 104 -5.24 13.21 5.02
C MET A 104 -6.06 13.80 3.88
N ALA A 105 -5.76 13.43 2.63
CA ALA A 105 -6.45 13.92 1.44
C ALA A 105 -7.89 13.42 1.34
N MET A 106 -8.15 12.18 1.79
CA MET A 106 -9.49 11.58 1.79
C MET A 106 -10.36 12.02 2.97
N SER A 107 -9.76 12.42 4.10
CA SER A 107 -10.48 12.79 5.32
C SER A 107 -11.56 13.87 5.14
N PRO A 108 -11.35 14.95 4.38
CA PRO A 108 -12.39 15.95 4.13
C PRO A 108 -13.51 15.45 3.20
N LEU A 109 -13.27 14.40 2.41
CA LEU A 109 -14.20 13.88 1.41
C LEU A 109 -15.14 12.82 1.96
N ILE A 110 -14.64 11.93 2.84
CA ILE A 110 -15.38 10.77 3.36
C ILE A 110 -15.35 10.63 4.88
N GLY A 111 -14.79 11.61 5.57
CA GLY A 111 -14.61 11.60 7.03
C GLY A 111 -13.35 10.84 7.48
N LYS A 112 -12.75 11.27 8.61
CA LYS A 112 -11.44 10.79 9.09
C LYS A 112 -11.43 9.29 9.36
N LYS A 113 -12.48 8.75 10.03
CA LYS A 113 -12.56 7.33 10.40
C LYS A 113 -12.65 6.45 9.14
N LYS A 114 -13.55 6.78 8.20
CA LYS A 114 -13.73 6.05 6.94
C LYS A 114 -12.50 6.16 6.04
N ALA A 115 -11.82 7.32 6.00
CA ALA A 115 -10.58 7.49 5.26
C ALA A 115 -9.47 6.57 5.80
N ALA A 116 -9.28 6.53 7.11
CA ALA A 116 -8.26 5.67 7.73
C ALA A 116 -8.56 4.18 7.49
N SER A 117 -9.78 3.72 7.78
CA SER A 117 -10.16 2.31 7.61
C SER A 117 -10.09 1.85 6.16
N SER A 118 -10.52 2.68 5.21
CA SER A 118 -10.48 2.33 3.79
C SER A 118 -9.06 2.27 3.23
N VAL A 119 -8.16 3.17 3.65
CA VAL A 119 -6.76 3.12 3.22
C VAL A 119 -6.05 1.90 3.81
N ILE A 120 -6.27 1.59 5.08
CA ILE A 120 -5.70 0.40 5.74
C ILE A 120 -6.21 -0.87 5.05
N LEU A 121 -7.52 -0.99 4.82
CA LEU A 121 -8.09 -2.15 4.12
C LEU A 121 -7.51 -2.29 2.71
N PHE A 122 -7.41 -1.20 1.97
CA PHE A 122 -6.83 -1.19 0.62
C PHE A 122 -5.36 -1.66 0.64
N SER A 123 -4.54 -1.16 1.57
CA SER A 123 -3.14 -1.60 1.70
C SER A 123 -3.04 -3.09 2.06
N MET A 124 -3.91 -3.59 2.93
CA MET A 124 -3.96 -5.02 3.27
C MET A 124 -4.30 -5.88 2.07
N MET A 125 -5.30 -5.49 1.26
CA MET A 125 -5.67 -6.19 0.02
C MET A 125 -4.53 -6.18 -0.98
N HIS A 126 -3.86 -5.05 -1.12
CA HIS A 126 -2.70 -4.89 -1.99
C HIS A 126 -1.55 -5.83 -1.60
N PHE A 127 -1.20 -5.93 -0.32
CA PHE A 127 -0.22 -6.91 0.17
C PHE A 127 -0.68 -8.35 -0.06
N THR A 128 -1.95 -8.65 0.17
CA THR A 128 -2.50 -9.99 -0.08
C THR A 128 -2.37 -10.38 -1.56
N ALA A 129 -2.69 -9.46 -2.48
CA ALA A 129 -2.53 -9.67 -3.91
C ALA A 129 -1.06 -9.92 -4.29
N HIS A 130 -0.10 -9.19 -3.68
CA HIS A 130 1.33 -9.43 -3.91
C HIS A 130 1.78 -10.82 -3.42
N PHE A 131 1.33 -11.26 -2.25
CA PHE A 131 1.68 -12.59 -1.74
C PHE A 131 1.11 -13.69 -2.64
N ILE A 132 -0.13 -13.55 -3.12
CA ILE A 132 -0.74 -14.48 -4.09
C ILE A 132 0.06 -14.47 -5.40
N PHE A 133 0.42 -13.30 -5.91
CA PHE A 133 1.23 -13.16 -7.13
C PHE A 133 2.59 -13.85 -6.97
N TRP A 134 3.27 -13.68 -5.86
CA TRP A 134 4.56 -14.35 -5.60
C TRP A 134 4.41 -15.85 -5.46
N MET A 135 3.32 -16.35 -4.86
CA MET A 135 3.02 -17.78 -4.80
C MET A 135 2.81 -18.37 -6.20
N LEU A 136 2.02 -17.69 -7.05
CA LEU A 136 1.80 -18.11 -8.43
C LEU A 136 3.10 -18.06 -9.25
N SER A 137 3.91 -17.03 -9.06
CA SER A 137 5.22 -16.90 -9.71
C SER A 137 6.18 -18.01 -9.29
N ALA A 138 6.23 -18.35 -8.00
CA ALA A 138 7.04 -19.46 -7.50
C ALA A 138 6.56 -20.79 -8.08
N LEU A 139 5.25 -21.02 -8.16
CA LEU A 139 4.68 -22.21 -8.76
C LEU A 139 5.00 -22.30 -10.26
N LEU A 140 4.86 -21.19 -10.99
CA LEU A 140 5.17 -21.14 -12.42
C LEU A 140 6.67 -21.38 -12.70
N ALA A 141 7.55 -20.86 -11.84
CA ALA A 141 8.99 -21.05 -11.95
C ALA A 141 9.39 -22.55 -11.92
N VAL A 142 8.67 -23.37 -11.13
CA VAL A 142 8.91 -24.83 -11.07
C VAL A 142 8.75 -25.50 -12.44
N PHE A 143 7.86 -24.99 -13.30
CA PHE A 143 7.59 -25.57 -14.63
C PHE A 143 8.47 -24.97 -15.74
N LEU A 144 9.01 -23.77 -15.53
CA LEU A 144 9.70 -23.03 -16.60
C LEU A 144 11.22 -23.01 -16.46
N ILE A 145 11.76 -23.26 -15.26
CA ILE A 145 13.19 -23.10 -14.96
C ILE A 145 13.77 -24.44 -14.53
N PRO A 146 14.96 -24.83 -15.04
CA PRO A 146 15.67 -26.01 -14.53
C PRO A 146 15.94 -25.87 -13.03
N MET A 147 15.55 -26.89 -12.25
CA MET A 147 15.59 -26.85 -10.78
C MET A 147 16.86 -27.50 -10.25
N ASP A 148 17.63 -26.72 -9.49
CA ASP A 148 18.62 -27.24 -8.55
C ASP A 148 18.05 -27.29 -7.12
N CYS A 149 18.76 -27.97 -6.22
CA CYS A 149 18.33 -28.10 -4.81
C CYS A 149 18.22 -26.75 -4.11
N THR A 150 19.08 -25.79 -4.43
CA THR A 150 19.08 -24.45 -3.81
C THR A 150 17.86 -23.64 -4.24
N LEU A 151 17.61 -23.61 -5.55
CA LEU A 151 16.46 -22.90 -6.11
C LEU A 151 15.13 -23.51 -5.62
N ALA A 152 15.03 -24.85 -5.58
CA ALA A 152 13.87 -25.53 -5.04
C ALA A 152 13.61 -25.18 -3.58
N ALA A 153 14.65 -25.13 -2.74
CA ALA A 153 14.53 -24.75 -1.33
C ALA A 153 14.06 -23.29 -1.18
N VAL A 154 14.63 -22.35 -1.95
CA VAL A 154 14.25 -20.93 -1.92
C VAL A 154 12.80 -20.74 -2.36
N LEU A 155 12.37 -21.36 -3.46
CA LEU A 155 11.00 -21.25 -3.95
C LEU A 155 9.99 -21.86 -2.98
N THR A 156 10.31 -23.01 -2.38
CA THR A 156 9.47 -23.66 -1.37
C THR A 156 9.33 -22.78 -0.12
N ALA A 157 10.43 -22.20 0.37
CA ALA A 157 10.41 -21.29 1.49
C ALA A 157 9.60 -20.02 1.19
N THR A 158 9.78 -19.43 0.01
CA THR A 158 9.02 -18.26 -0.45
C THR A 158 7.52 -18.58 -0.51
N PHE A 159 7.15 -19.71 -1.09
CA PHE A 159 5.76 -20.16 -1.17
C PHE A 159 5.14 -20.33 0.23
N ALA A 160 5.83 -21.01 1.14
CA ALA A 160 5.36 -21.24 2.51
C ALA A 160 5.19 -19.92 3.29
N ILE A 161 6.13 -19.00 3.16
CA ILE A 161 6.06 -17.67 3.78
C ILE A 161 4.88 -16.89 3.21
N CYS A 162 4.75 -16.80 1.90
CA CYS A 162 3.66 -16.08 1.24
C CYS A 162 2.29 -16.68 1.57
N LEU A 163 2.17 -18.02 1.63
CA LEU A 163 0.94 -18.68 2.06
C LEU A 163 0.55 -18.32 3.48
N THR A 164 1.52 -18.37 4.40
CA THR A 164 1.30 -17.99 5.80
C THR A 164 0.85 -16.53 5.92
N LEU A 165 1.53 -15.61 5.23
CA LEU A 165 1.18 -14.18 5.23
C LEU A 165 -0.20 -13.93 4.60
N THR A 166 -0.55 -14.65 3.53
CA THR A 166 -1.88 -14.60 2.91
C THR A 166 -2.96 -15.01 3.91
N ILE A 167 -2.80 -16.13 4.59
CA ILE A 167 -3.75 -16.59 5.62
C ILE A 167 -3.88 -15.58 6.75
N LEU A 168 -2.77 -15.01 7.22
CA LEU A 168 -2.77 -14.02 8.29
C LEU A 168 -3.49 -12.72 7.86
N THR A 169 -3.25 -12.23 6.64
CA THR A 169 -3.92 -11.03 6.12
C THR A 169 -5.41 -11.27 5.93
N PHE A 170 -5.84 -12.41 5.39
CA PHE A 170 -7.27 -12.76 5.30
C PHE A 170 -7.96 -12.83 6.66
N LYS A 171 -7.35 -13.52 7.63
CA LYS A 171 -7.88 -13.56 9.01
C LYS A 171 -7.93 -12.19 9.65
N GLY A 172 -6.94 -11.34 9.36
CA GLY A 172 -6.88 -9.98 9.85
C GLY A 172 -8.02 -9.10 9.33
N GLN A 173 -8.32 -9.20 8.04
CA GLN A 173 -9.42 -8.45 7.40
C GLN A 173 -10.80 -8.80 7.96
N GLN A 174 -10.98 -10.04 8.44
CA GLN A 174 -12.25 -10.50 9.00
C GLN A 174 -12.47 -10.15 10.48
N SER A 175 -11.42 -9.97 11.25
CA SER A 175 -11.50 -10.00 12.72
C SER A 175 -10.83 -8.84 13.45
N GLY A 176 -10.63 -7.71 12.77
CA GLY A 176 -10.00 -6.54 13.40
C GLY A 176 -8.48 -6.73 13.58
N MET A 177 -7.71 -6.35 12.56
CA MET A 177 -6.27 -6.60 12.52
C MET A 177 -5.47 -5.64 13.38
N ILE A 178 -5.94 -4.38 13.53
CA ILE A 178 -5.17 -3.35 14.23
C ILE A 178 -5.05 -3.72 15.71
N SER A 179 -6.16 -4.07 16.34
CA SER A 179 -6.18 -4.49 17.76
C SER A 179 -5.31 -5.73 18.00
N LYS A 180 -5.33 -6.71 17.11
CA LYS A 180 -4.52 -7.93 17.24
C LYS A 180 -3.04 -7.67 17.01
N THR A 181 -2.71 -6.86 16.00
CA THR A 181 -1.32 -6.49 15.73
C THR A 181 -0.73 -5.70 16.89
N LEU A 182 -1.47 -4.74 17.46
CA LEU A 182 -1.03 -4.01 18.65
C LEU A 182 -0.82 -4.94 19.84
N LYS A 183 -1.72 -5.90 20.09
CA LYS A 183 -1.53 -6.93 21.15
C LYS A 183 -0.29 -7.79 20.92
N LEU A 184 0.02 -8.12 19.65
CA LEU A 184 1.22 -8.88 19.32
C LEU A 184 2.49 -8.04 19.54
N LEU A 185 2.48 -6.78 19.11
CA LEU A 185 3.60 -5.83 19.31
C LEU A 185 3.83 -5.53 20.79
N GLN A 186 2.79 -5.53 21.62
CA GLN A 186 2.92 -5.40 23.08
C GLN A 186 3.69 -6.55 23.73
N LYS A 187 3.82 -7.71 23.07
CA LYS A 187 4.64 -8.83 23.56
C LYS A 187 6.13 -8.62 23.33
N MET A 188 6.52 -7.69 22.44
CA MET A 188 7.92 -7.39 22.15
C MET A 188 8.49 -6.43 23.21
N PRO A 189 9.54 -6.81 23.96
CA PRO A 189 10.03 -6.05 25.12
C PRO A 189 10.50 -4.63 24.76
N LEU A 190 11.05 -4.44 23.55
CA LEU A 190 11.63 -3.16 23.09
C LEU A 190 10.59 -2.07 22.85
N ILE A 191 9.38 -2.45 22.39
CA ILE A 191 8.34 -1.50 21.94
C ILE A 191 7.04 -1.59 22.76
N ARG A 192 7.04 -2.44 23.81
CA ARG A 192 5.86 -2.68 24.65
C ARG A 192 5.25 -1.42 25.23
N LYS A 193 6.09 -0.55 25.85
CA LYS A 193 5.62 0.67 26.52
C LYS A 193 4.95 1.68 25.57
N PRO A 194 5.59 2.10 24.45
CA PRO A 194 4.97 3.04 23.53
C PRO A 194 3.73 2.46 22.84
N VAL A 195 3.73 1.17 22.49
CA VAL A 195 2.59 0.51 21.85
C VAL A 195 1.41 0.37 22.80
N ALA A 196 1.63 0.01 24.05
CA ALA A 196 0.58 -0.08 25.08
C ALA A 196 -0.09 1.29 25.29
N ARG A 197 0.71 2.36 25.40
CA ARG A 197 0.19 3.72 25.55
C ARG A 197 -0.68 4.15 24.38
N ILE A 198 -0.24 3.92 23.14
CA ILE A 198 -1.01 4.24 21.92
C ILE A 198 -2.31 3.41 21.86
N ALA A 199 -2.24 2.12 22.21
CA ALA A 199 -3.38 1.23 22.21
C ALA A 199 -4.45 1.67 23.23
N GLU A 200 -4.04 2.18 24.38
CA GLU A 200 -4.92 2.65 25.44
C GLU A 200 -5.50 4.04 25.14
N GLU A 201 -4.65 5.00 24.77
CA GLU A 201 -5.06 6.38 24.42
C GLU A 201 -6.01 6.44 23.21
N ARG A 202 -5.93 5.46 22.28
CA ARG A 202 -6.70 5.45 21.03
C ARG A 202 -7.61 4.23 20.88
N ARG A 203 -7.90 3.54 21.96
CA ARG A 203 -8.66 2.29 21.97
C ARG A 203 -9.98 2.38 21.21
N GLU A 204 -10.80 3.37 21.52
CA GLU A 204 -12.10 3.60 20.86
C GLU A 204 -11.96 3.85 19.35
N THR A 205 -10.93 4.62 18.96
CA THR A 205 -10.65 4.88 17.54
C THR A 205 -10.22 3.62 16.82
N ILE A 206 -9.37 2.79 17.44
CA ILE A 206 -8.88 1.53 16.90
C ILE A 206 -10.02 0.53 16.74
N GLU A 207 -10.85 0.35 17.76
CA GLU A 207 -12.03 -0.53 17.72
C GLU A 207 -13.01 -0.08 16.62
N THR A 208 -13.28 1.22 16.50
CA THR A 208 -14.14 1.75 15.43
C THR A 208 -13.55 1.50 14.03
N ILE A 209 -12.24 1.63 13.85
CA ILE A 209 -11.58 1.37 12.56
C ILE A 209 -11.66 -0.13 12.24
N ASP A 210 -11.41 -1.00 13.20
CA ASP A 210 -11.49 -2.45 13.05
C ASP A 210 -12.91 -2.90 12.69
N GLU A 211 -13.94 -2.35 13.34
CA GLU A 211 -15.34 -2.59 13.00
C GLU A 211 -15.70 -2.12 11.60
N GLN A 212 -15.19 -0.95 11.18
CA GLN A 212 -15.40 -0.45 9.82
C GLN A 212 -14.71 -1.31 8.77
N ILE A 213 -13.50 -1.80 9.04
CA ILE A 213 -12.80 -2.74 8.15
C ILE A 213 -13.61 -4.02 7.99
N ALA A 214 -14.10 -4.59 9.10
CA ALA A 214 -14.92 -5.79 9.09
C ALA A 214 -16.26 -5.57 8.36
N SER A 215 -16.89 -4.42 8.53
CA SER A 215 -18.14 -4.05 7.85
C SER A 215 -17.93 -3.86 6.34
N LEU A 216 -16.86 -3.17 5.93
CA LEU A 216 -16.50 -3.00 4.52
C LEU A 216 -16.21 -4.35 3.85
N HIS A 217 -15.53 -5.26 4.55
CA HIS A 217 -15.28 -6.61 4.07
C HIS A 217 -16.58 -7.42 3.92
N LYS A 218 -17.49 -7.33 4.90
CA LYS A 218 -18.75 -8.09 4.91
C LYS A 218 -19.75 -7.62 3.84
N HIS A 219 -19.85 -6.31 3.59
CA HIS A 219 -20.76 -5.73 2.59
C HIS A 219 -20.28 -5.90 1.14
N SER A 220 -19.03 -6.25 0.92
CA SER A 220 -18.39 -6.26 -0.40
C SER A 220 -17.73 -7.56 -0.77
N LYS A 221 -18.20 -8.73 -0.33
CA LYS A 221 -17.55 -10.01 -0.66
C LYS A 221 -17.27 -10.15 -2.17
N THR A 222 -18.28 -9.91 -3.02
CA THR A 222 -18.11 -9.96 -4.48
C THR A 222 -17.16 -8.87 -5.00
N ARG A 223 -17.28 -7.64 -4.48
CA ARG A 223 -16.39 -6.52 -4.85
C ARG A 223 -14.97 -6.75 -4.34
N PHE A 224 -14.82 -7.39 -3.19
CA PHE A 224 -13.54 -7.77 -2.62
C PHE A 224 -12.74 -8.68 -3.55
N TYR A 225 -13.37 -9.73 -4.10
CA TYR A 225 -12.69 -10.62 -5.06
C TYR A 225 -12.37 -9.96 -6.41
N ILE A 226 -13.11 -8.92 -6.79
CA ILE A 226 -12.84 -8.14 -8.01
C ILE A 226 -11.66 -7.17 -7.79
N THR A 227 -11.39 -6.77 -6.55
CA THR A 227 -10.31 -5.81 -6.20
C THR A 227 -8.98 -6.49 -5.85
N LEU A 228 -8.97 -7.80 -5.70
CA LEU A 228 -7.79 -8.62 -5.49
C LEU A 228 -7.12 -8.97 -6.81
#